data_2110cde30857e78180ba151874d15ec7
#
_entry.id   2110cde30857e78180ba151874d15ec7
#
_cell.length_a   1.000
_cell.length_b   1.000
_cell.length_c   1.000
_cell.angle_alpha   90.00
_cell.angle_beta   90.00
_cell.angle_gamma   90.00
#
_symmetry.space_group_name_H-M   'P 1'
#
loop_
_entity.id
_entity.type
_entity.pdbx_description
1 polymer ?
#
loop_
_entity_poly.entity_id
_entity_poly.type
_entity_poly.pdbx_seq_one_letter_code
_entity_poly.pdbx_strand_id
1 'polypeptide(L)'
;MADLIPVNNSKAGLIMVLAMLIIGFIDNYIAIIAETASLWQFQIMRAGLALPILLIISAFGLGVLKPVRWWAVYFRSFLTALSMLFYFGSLAFVPFADALAGLFTAPIFVLLISAFFLRQSIGPIRIIAVIVGFVGILLVLGNTAEDFNYIQLLPAVGGFFYACGAVATRQLCMGETALSMLAALLIIQACIGFMAVTGLLLFGFDAPLGADGFILRSWSWEMSSFIWWVVLQAVGATIGVGLIFKAYQIGEASYVSICEYSVFIFGPAFAWLLMDQPIAALQALGILCITFAGVLIAYRSGST
;
A
#
# COMPACT_ATOMS: atom_id res chain seq x y z
N MET A 1 -31.23 5.31 -4.17
CA MET A 1 -30.49 4.07 -4.15
C MET A 1 -29.36 4.26 -5.15
N ALA A 2 -28.11 4.28 -4.71
CA ALA A 2 -27.00 4.29 -5.65
C ALA A 2 -26.99 2.92 -6.34
N ASP A 3 -27.05 2.92 -7.67
CA ASP A 3 -26.91 1.70 -8.46
C ASP A 3 -25.62 1.02 -8.04
N LEU A 4 -25.75 -0.12 -7.38
CA LEU A 4 -24.61 -0.92 -6.93
C LEU A 4 -23.84 -1.34 -8.18
N ILE A 5 -22.61 -0.84 -8.34
CA ILE A 5 -21.73 -1.31 -9.40
C ILE A 5 -21.67 -2.83 -9.28
N PRO A 6 -22.02 -3.59 -10.32
CA PRO A 6 -22.02 -5.05 -10.24
C PRO A 6 -20.63 -5.54 -9.84
N VAL A 7 -20.59 -6.48 -8.91
CA VAL A 7 -19.34 -7.08 -8.45
C VAL A 7 -18.71 -7.85 -9.61
N ASN A 8 -17.46 -7.52 -9.92
CA ASN A 8 -16.68 -8.22 -10.93
C ASN A 8 -15.31 -8.59 -10.35
N ASN A 9 -15.28 -9.70 -9.62
CA ASN A 9 -14.08 -10.14 -8.92
C ASN A 9 -12.91 -10.46 -9.88
N SER A 10 -13.15 -11.08 -11.02
CA SER A 10 -12.11 -11.42 -11.99
C SER A 10 -11.42 -10.16 -12.54
N LYS A 11 -12.20 -9.16 -12.95
CA LYS A 11 -11.67 -7.88 -13.41
C LYS A 11 -10.95 -7.13 -12.29
N ALA A 12 -11.50 -7.16 -11.07
CA ALA A 12 -10.89 -6.54 -9.90
C ALA A 12 -9.53 -7.17 -9.57
N GLY A 13 -9.46 -8.51 -9.59
CA GLY A 13 -8.22 -9.24 -9.35
C GLY A 13 -7.14 -8.91 -10.39
N LEU A 14 -7.49 -8.87 -11.69
CA LEU A 14 -6.54 -8.50 -12.74
C LEU A 14 -6.02 -7.07 -12.56
N ILE A 15 -6.90 -6.12 -12.24
CA ILE A 15 -6.51 -4.73 -11.97
C ILE A 15 -5.60 -4.66 -10.75
N MET A 16 -5.87 -5.43 -9.70
CA MET A 16 -5.03 -5.48 -8.51
C MET A 16 -3.65 -6.07 -8.81
N VAL A 17 -3.57 -7.17 -9.54
CA VAL A 17 -2.28 -7.77 -9.95
C VAL A 17 -1.45 -6.77 -10.76
N LEU A 18 -2.07 -6.03 -11.69
CA LEU A 18 -1.40 -4.97 -12.43
C LEU A 18 -0.92 -3.82 -11.52
N ALA A 19 -1.73 -3.45 -10.53
CA ALA A 19 -1.33 -2.46 -9.53
C ALA A 19 -0.11 -2.94 -8.74
N MET A 20 -0.11 -4.20 -8.30
CA MET A 20 0.99 -4.80 -7.54
C MET A 20 2.28 -4.95 -8.34
N LEU A 21 2.17 -5.16 -9.66
CA LEU A 21 3.33 -5.11 -10.56
C LEU A 21 4.01 -3.73 -10.49
N ILE A 22 3.22 -2.65 -10.59
CA ILE A 22 3.73 -1.28 -10.55
C ILE A 22 4.29 -0.96 -9.16
N ILE A 23 3.56 -1.28 -8.11
CA ILE A 23 3.98 -1.02 -6.72
C ILE A 23 5.26 -1.82 -6.41
N GLY A 24 5.30 -3.11 -6.75
CA GLY A 24 6.50 -3.95 -6.54
C GLY A 24 7.74 -3.42 -7.27
N PHE A 25 7.57 -2.75 -8.42
CA PHE A 25 8.66 -2.08 -9.11
C PHE A 25 9.13 -0.83 -8.36
N ILE A 26 8.23 0.10 -8.05
CA ILE A 26 8.61 1.41 -7.49
C ILE A 26 9.07 1.33 -6.04
N ASP A 27 8.56 0.38 -5.24
CA ASP A 27 8.87 0.29 -3.81
C ASP A 27 10.33 -0.14 -3.56
N ASN A 28 10.98 -0.81 -4.50
CA ASN A 28 12.41 -1.11 -4.40
C ASN A 28 13.28 0.16 -4.27
N TYR A 29 12.81 1.31 -4.71
CA TYR A 29 13.56 2.57 -4.66
C TYR A 29 13.33 3.40 -3.40
N ILE A 30 12.40 2.98 -2.51
CA ILE A 30 12.14 3.71 -1.24
C ILE A 30 13.36 3.69 -0.33
N ALA A 31 14.10 2.58 -0.29
CA ALA A 31 15.33 2.48 0.48
C ALA A 31 16.36 3.55 0.06
N ILE A 32 16.51 3.79 -1.24
CA ILE A 32 17.41 4.82 -1.78
C ILE A 32 16.95 6.23 -1.36
N ILE A 33 15.64 6.47 -1.38
CA ILE A 33 15.07 7.75 -0.94
C ILE A 33 15.33 7.96 0.56
N ALA A 34 15.18 6.91 1.37
CA ALA A 34 15.32 6.99 2.83
C ALA A 34 16.74 7.33 3.29
N GLU A 35 17.77 7.02 2.50
CA GLU A 35 19.17 7.36 2.83
C GLU A 35 19.39 8.87 2.99
N THR A 36 18.71 9.69 2.20
CA THR A 36 19.01 11.14 2.11
C THR A 36 17.78 12.03 2.34
N ALA A 37 16.60 11.61 1.96
CA ALA A 37 15.36 12.36 2.20
C ALA A 37 14.80 12.10 3.61
N SER A 38 13.80 12.89 4.01
CA SER A 38 12.93 12.54 5.14
C SER A 38 11.61 11.96 4.67
N LEU A 39 10.97 11.13 5.51
CA LEU A 39 9.63 10.61 5.28
C LEU A 39 8.63 11.73 4.97
N TRP A 40 8.70 12.80 5.73
CA TRP A 40 7.79 13.94 5.65
C TRP A 40 7.99 14.74 4.37
N GLN A 41 9.26 15.02 4.02
CA GLN A 41 9.63 15.65 2.77
C GLN A 41 9.20 14.81 1.56
N PHE A 42 9.44 13.51 1.61
CA PHE A 42 8.99 12.56 0.58
C PHE A 42 7.47 12.64 0.36
N GLN A 43 6.66 12.65 1.44
CA GLN A 43 5.21 12.77 1.33
C GLN A 43 4.77 14.10 0.70
N ILE A 44 5.39 15.23 1.11
CA ILE A 44 5.10 16.55 0.56
C ILE A 44 5.44 16.59 -0.94
N MET A 45 6.65 16.15 -1.30
CA MET A 45 7.12 16.19 -2.69
C MET A 45 6.31 15.27 -3.59
N ARG A 46 6.00 14.06 -3.11
CA ARG A 46 5.13 13.12 -3.82
C ARG A 46 3.74 13.72 -4.08
N ALA A 47 3.15 14.35 -3.08
CA ALA A 47 1.86 15.03 -3.26
C ALA A 47 1.98 16.21 -4.23
N GLY A 48 3.03 17.04 -4.10
CA GLY A 48 3.30 18.17 -4.99
C GLY A 48 3.48 17.79 -6.46
N LEU A 49 4.03 16.60 -6.73
CA LEU A 49 4.18 16.06 -8.09
C LEU A 49 2.92 15.36 -8.58
N ALA A 50 2.25 14.58 -7.74
CA ALA A 50 1.09 13.79 -8.14
C ALA A 50 -0.19 14.61 -8.29
N LEU A 51 -0.43 15.62 -7.43
CA LEU A 51 -1.64 16.46 -7.53
C LEU A 51 -1.78 17.19 -8.87
N PRO A 52 -0.73 17.83 -9.44
CA PRO A 52 -0.79 18.39 -10.80
C PRO A 52 -1.13 17.34 -11.86
N ILE A 53 -0.59 16.12 -11.76
CA ILE A 53 -0.91 15.03 -12.68
C ILE A 53 -2.41 14.70 -12.60
N LEU A 54 -2.97 14.60 -11.38
CA LEU A 54 -4.40 14.35 -11.19
C LEU A 54 -5.27 15.50 -11.73
N LEU A 55 -4.82 16.76 -11.60
CA LEU A 55 -5.49 17.92 -12.18
C LEU A 55 -5.54 17.83 -13.70
N ILE A 56 -4.42 17.47 -14.33
CA ILE A 56 -4.34 17.27 -15.79
C ILE A 56 -5.29 16.14 -16.21
N ILE A 57 -5.25 14.97 -15.56
CA ILE A 57 -6.12 13.83 -15.86
C ILE A 57 -7.60 14.25 -15.74
N SER A 58 -7.95 15.02 -14.71
CA SER A 58 -9.31 15.53 -14.51
C SER A 58 -9.72 16.54 -15.59
N ALA A 59 -8.80 17.42 -16.02
CA ALA A 59 -9.06 18.39 -17.08
C ALA A 59 -9.36 17.72 -18.44
N PHE A 60 -8.76 16.55 -18.69
CA PHE A 60 -9.08 15.70 -19.86
C PHE A 60 -10.39 14.89 -19.71
N GLY A 61 -11.15 15.08 -18.62
CA GLY A 61 -12.43 14.38 -18.42
C GLY A 61 -12.31 12.92 -18.00
N LEU A 62 -11.11 12.45 -17.63
CA LEU A 62 -10.85 11.07 -17.24
C LEU A 62 -11.21 10.76 -15.78
N GLY A 63 -11.83 11.71 -15.07
CA GLY A 63 -12.34 11.55 -13.73
C GLY A 63 -12.54 12.90 -13.02
N VAL A 64 -13.27 12.87 -11.91
CA VAL A 64 -13.60 14.05 -11.13
C VAL A 64 -12.80 14.07 -9.83
N LEU A 65 -12.14 15.20 -9.53
CA LEU A 65 -11.36 15.37 -8.29
C LEU A 65 -12.26 15.69 -7.08
N LYS A 66 -13.41 16.32 -7.33
CA LYS A 66 -14.34 16.69 -6.25
C LYS A 66 -15.11 15.46 -5.78
N PRO A 67 -15.01 15.08 -4.50
CA PRO A 67 -15.80 13.98 -3.97
C PRO A 67 -17.29 14.30 -3.97
N VAL A 68 -18.13 13.29 -4.18
CA VAL A 68 -19.58 13.39 -3.98
C VAL A 68 -19.88 13.35 -2.49
N ARG A 69 -19.27 12.41 -1.76
CA ARG A 69 -19.41 12.27 -0.31
C ARG A 69 -18.08 12.60 0.39
N TRP A 70 -17.87 13.87 0.69
CA TRP A 70 -16.64 14.38 1.29
C TRP A 70 -16.20 13.60 2.53
N TRP A 71 -17.13 13.42 3.49
CA TRP A 71 -16.81 12.73 4.74
C TRP A 71 -16.29 11.30 4.52
N ALA A 72 -16.91 10.55 3.59
CA ALA A 72 -16.55 9.16 3.30
C ALA A 72 -15.15 9.07 2.67
N VAL A 73 -14.89 9.93 1.68
CA VAL A 73 -13.60 9.98 0.98
C VAL A 73 -12.48 10.42 1.93
N TYR A 74 -12.71 11.46 2.74
CA TYR A 74 -11.68 11.93 3.67
C TYR A 74 -11.47 10.95 4.83
N PHE A 75 -12.51 10.35 5.39
CA PHE A 75 -12.40 9.31 6.41
C PHE A 75 -11.59 8.11 5.92
N ARG A 76 -11.94 7.57 4.76
CA ARG A 76 -11.22 6.47 4.12
C ARG A 76 -9.76 6.85 3.84
N SER A 77 -9.52 8.05 3.31
CA SER A 77 -8.18 8.52 2.98
C SER A 77 -7.33 8.77 4.23
N PHE A 78 -7.95 9.21 5.33
CA PHE A 78 -7.28 9.31 6.63
C PHE A 78 -6.84 7.95 7.15
N LEU A 79 -7.68 6.92 7.09
CA LEU A 79 -7.32 5.55 7.47
C LEU A 79 -6.11 5.05 6.66
N THR A 80 -6.13 5.29 5.33
CA THR A 80 -5.02 4.88 4.47
C THR A 80 -3.76 5.72 4.72
N ALA A 81 -3.88 7.02 4.99
CA ALA A 81 -2.74 7.86 5.35
C ALA A 81 -2.11 7.41 6.67
N LEU A 82 -2.94 7.05 7.66
CA LEU A 82 -2.48 6.52 8.93
C LEU A 82 -1.76 5.17 8.75
N SER A 83 -2.30 4.30 7.91
CA SER A 83 -1.62 3.06 7.51
C SER A 83 -0.22 3.32 6.96
N MET A 84 -0.11 4.24 5.99
CA MET A 84 1.18 4.59 5.38
C MET A 84 2.15 5.24 6.40
N LEU A 85 1.62 5.99 7.37
CA LEU A 85 2.44 6.55 8.45
C LEU A 85 3.07 5.45 9.30
N PHE A 86 2.30 4.45 9.73
CA PHE A 86 2.82 3.31 10.49
C PHE A 86 3.79 2.47 9.64
N TYR A 87 3.47 2.21 8.39
CA TYR A 87 4.31 1.43 7.48
C TYR A 87 5.66 2.10 7.22
N PHE A 88 5.65 3.31 6.67
CA PHE A 88 6.90 4.04 6.38
C PHE A 88 7.64 4.42 7.67
N GLY A 89 6.90 4.77 8.73
CA GLY A 89 7.50 5.07 10.03
C GLY A 89 8.26 3.89 10.63
N SER A 90 7.78 2.66 10.42
CA SER A 90 8.46 1.46 10.93
C SER A 90 9.81 1.20 10.25
N LEU A 91 10.00 1.69 9.02
CA LEU A 91 11.25 1.49 8.25
C LEU A 91 12.49 2.11 8.93
N ALA A 92 12.32 3.01 9.88
CA ALA A 92 13.42 3.51 10.70
C ALA A 92 13.87 2.52 11.79
N PHE A 93 13.07 1.51 12.10
CA PHE A 93 13.29 0.63 13.26
C PHE A 93 13.34 -0.85 12.91
N VAL A 94 12.79 -1.23 11.76
CA VAL A 94 12.74 -2.62 11.32
C VAL A 94 13.19 -2.75 9.86
N PRO A 95 13.76 -3.90 9.47
CA PRO A 95 14.11 -4.17 8.08
C PRO A 95 12.91 -3.98 7.14
N PHE A 96 13.18 -3.54 5.91
CA PHE A 96 12.14 -3.32 4.89
C PHE A 96 11.23 -4.52 4.69
N ALA A 97 11.82 -5.73 4.68
CA ALA A 97 11.08 -6.98 4.55
C ALA A 97 10.04 -7.16 5.67
N ASP A 98 10.43 -6.92 6.93
CA ASP A 98 9.56 -7.06 8.09
C ASP A 98 8.43 -6.01 8.09
N ALA A 99 8.77 -4.77 7.71
CA ALA A 99 7.78 -3.71 7.54
C ALA A 99 6.74 -4.07 6.48
N LEU A 100 7.19 -4.61 5.35
CA LEU A 100 6.32 -5.08 4.27
C LEU A 100 5.44 -6.25 4.74
N ALA A 101 6.01 -7.23 5.45
CA ALA A 101 5.24 -8.36 6.00
C ALA A 101 4.14 -7.89 6.94
N GLY A 102 4.46 -6.97 7.84
CA GLY A 102 3.50 -6.40 8.77
C GLY A 102 2.34 -5.71 8.03
N LEU A 103 2.63 -4.85 7.06
CA LEU A 103 1.60 -4.19 6.24
C LEU A 103 0.69 -5.22 5.55
N PHE A 104 1.27 -6.27 5.00
CA PHE A 104 0.54 -7.31 4.27
C PHE A 104 -0.15 -8.36 5.15
N THR A 105 -0.23 -8.14 6.46
CA THR A 105 -1.26 -8.77 7.30
C THR A 105 -2.67 -8.21 6.99
N ALA A 106 -2.77 -7.12 6.22
CA ALA A 106 -4.03 -6.47 5.85
C ALA A 106 -5.09 -7.42 5.29
N PRO A 107 -4.82 -8.39 4.39
CA PRO A 107 -5.84 -9.32 3.91
C PRO A 107 -6.49 -10.15 5.04
N ILE A 108 -5.74 -10.48 6.09
CA ILE A 108 -6.28 -11.16 7.28
C ILE A 108 -7.30 -10.23 7.96
N PHE A 109 -6.93 -8.97 8.19
CA PHE A 109 -7.83 -7.99 8.80
C PHE A 109 -9.04 -7.69 7.91
N VAL A 110 -8.89 -7.59 6.58
CA VAL A 110 -10.01 -7.45 5.64
C VAL A 110 -10.99 -8.60 5.79
N LEU A 111 -10.49 -9.83 5.89
CA LEU A 111 -11.32 -11.03 6.08
C LEU A 111 -12.03 -10.99 7.42
N LEU A 112 -11.34 -10.65 8.51
CA LEU A 112 -11.94 -10.52 9.84
C LEU A 112 -13.01 -9.42 9.88
N ILE A 113 -12.73 -8.23 9.33
CA ILE A 113 -13.69 -7.13 9.26
C ILE A 113 -14.92 -7.56 8.42
N SER A 114 -14.70 -8.22 7.29
CA SER A 114 -15.79 -8.70 6.43
C SER A 114 -16.67 -9.74 7.14
N ALA A 115 -16.07 -10.66 7.91
CA ALA A 115 -16.80 -11.68 8.65
C ALA A 115 -17.59 -11.10 9.83
N PHE A 116 -16.90 -10.37 10.72
CA PHE A 116 -17.46 -9.97 12.00
C PHE A 116 -18.30 -8.68 11.93
N PHE A 117 -17.82 -7.67 11.21
CA PHE A 117 -18.50 -6.36 11.14
C PHE A 117 -19.52 -6.30 10.01
N LEU A 118 -19.19 -6.85 8.84
CA LEU A 118 -20.09 -6.83 7.69
C LEU A 118 -21.00 -8.09 7.64
N ARG A 119 -20.79 -9.05 8.54
CA ARG A 119 -21.54 -10.30 8.62
C ARG A 119 -21.61 -11.05 7.28
N GLN A 120 -20.57 -10.95 6.48
CA GLN A 120 -20.47 -11.65 5.20
C GLN A 120 -20.09 -13.10 5.45
N SER A 121 -20.77 -14.02 4.75
CA SER A 121 -20.37 -15.43 4.76
C SER A 121 -19.06 -15.59 3.97
N ILE A 122 -17.99 -15.95 4.68
CA ILE A 122 -16.69 -16.18 4.05
C ILE A 122 -16.54 -17.67 3.79
N GLY A 123 -16.44 -18.03 2.51
CA GLY A 123 -16.24 -19.42 2.14
C GLY A 123 -14.88 -19.96 2.61
N PRO A 124 -14.78 -21.27 2.94
CA PRO A 124 -13.55 -21.86 3.49
C PRO A 124 -12.34 -21.69 2.57
N ILE A 125 -12.55 -21.62 1.27
CA ILE A 125 -11.46 -21.43 0.30
C ILE A 125 -10.78 -20.08 0.45
N ARG A 126 -11.53 -18.99 0.76
CA ARG A 126 -10.92 -17.69 1.02
C ARG A 126 -10.07 -17.71 2.29
N ILE A 127 -10.52 -18.44 3.31
CA ILE A 127 -9.77 -18.62 4.57
C ILE A 127 -8.47 -19.36 4.28
N ILE A 128 -8.55 -20.50 3.57
CA ILE A 128 -7.36 -21.28 3.19
C ILE A 128 -6.39 -20.45 2.36
N ALA A 129 -6.89 -19.70 1.37
CA ALA A 129 -6.04 -18.87 0.53
C ALA A 129 -5.33 -17.75 1.31
N VAL A 130 -6.02 -17.12 2.28
CA VAL A 130 -5.36 -16.13 3.17
C VAL A 130 -4.28 -16.78 4.02
N ILE A 131 -4.54 -17.96 4.59
CA ILE A 131 -3.56 -18.68 5.40
C ILE A 131 -2.35 -19.09 4.54
N VAL A 132 -2.58 -19.70 3.39
CA VAL A 132 -1.51 -20.14 2.47
C VAL A 132 -0.70 -18.94 1.96
N GLY A 133 -1.37 -17.86 1.57
CA GLY A 133 -0.71 -16.63 1.14
C GLY A 133 0.14 -16.02 2.25
N PHE A 134 -0.38 -15.97 3.48
CA PHE A 134 0.37 -15.46 4.64
C PHE A 134 1.58 -16.33 4.99
N VAL A 135 1.44 -17.66 4.97
CA VAL A 135 2.59 -18.57 5.12
C VAL A 135 3.61 -18.32 4.01
N GLY A 136 3.15 -18.12 2.77
CA GLY A 136 4.03 -17.74 1.65
C GLY A 136 4.79 -16.45 1.90
N ILE A 137 4.16 -15.42 2.46
CA ILE A 137 4.83 -14.17 2.86
C ILE A 137 5.94 -14.45 3.88
N LEU A 138 5.63 -15.20 4.94
CA LEU A 138 6.64 -15.54 5.96
C LEU A 138 7.83 -16.30 5.37
N LEU A 139 7.61 -17.15 4.37
CA LEU A 139 8.68 -17.85 3.66
C LEU A 139 9.52 -16.92 2.77
N VAL A 140 8.88 -15.93 2.10
CA VAL A 140 9.58 -14.91 1.28
C VAL A 140 10.51 -14.07 2.15
N LEU A 141 10.07 -13.71 3.34
CA LEU A 141 10.81 -12.84 4.25
C LEU A 141 11.97 -13.56 4.96
N GLY A 142 11.91 -14.87 5.06
CA GLY A 142 12.93 -15.66 5.72
C GLY A 142 12.87 -15.59 7.26
N ASN A 143 13.81 -16.28 7.92
CA ASN A 143 13.88 -16.33 9.38
C ASN A 143 14.59 -15.09 9.93
N THR A 144 13.84 -14.13 10.46
CA THR A 144 14.37 -13.02 11.26
C THR A 144 13.92 -13.08 12.72
N ALA A 145 13.64 -14.29 13.23
CA ALA A 145 13.01 -14.53 14.53
C ALA A 145 13.97 -14.44 15.74
N GLU A 146 15.15 -13.82 15.60
CA GLU A 146 16.14 -13.90 16.70
C GLU A 146 15.89 -12.97 17.87
N ASP A 147 15.20 -11.81 17.70
CA ASP A 147 14.85 -10.95 18.86
C ASP A 147 13.54 -10.19 18.58
N PHE A 148 12.41 -10.75 19.02
CA PHE A 148 11.11 -10.09 18.89
C PHE A 148 11.06 -8.79 19.71
N ASN A 149 10.86 -7.65 19.00
CA ASN A 149 10.61 -6.36 19.62
C ASN A 149 9.19 -5.89 19.28
N TYR A 150 8.47 -5.27 20.24
CA TYR A 150 7.14 -4.70 20.02
C TYR A 150 7.07 -3.69 18.88
N ILE A 151 8.18 -3.04 18.54
CA ILE A 151 8.30 -2.12 17.41
C ILE A 151 8.00 -2.84 16.07
N GLN A 152 8.29 -4.13 15.98
CA GLN A 152 7.97 -4.96 14.81
C GLN A 152 6.46 -5.14 14.58
N LEU A 153 5.62 -4.78 15.56
CA LEU A 153 4.17 -4.77 15.39
C LEU A 153 3.64 -3.50 14.73
N LEU A 154 4.42 -2.42 14.66
CA LEU A 154 3.99 -1.16 14.05
C LEU A 154 3.50 -1.33 12.60
N PRO A 155 4.20 -2.08 11.73
CA PRO A 155 3.72 -2.32 10.37
C PRO A 155 2.38 -3.09 10.34
N ALA A 156 2.14 -4.01 11.27
CA ALA A 156 0.87 -4.74 11.36
C ALA A 156 -0.29 -3.82 11.78
N VAL A 157 -0.02 -2.81 12.64
CA VAL A 157 -0.99 -1.74 12.91
C VAL A 157 -1.28 -0.94 11.63
N GLY A 158 -0.24 -0.69 10.81
CA GLY A 158 -0.40 -0.15 9.46
C GLY A 158 -1.32 -1.03 8.61
N GLY A 159 -1.12 -2.35 8.61
CA GLY A 159 -1.94 -3.34 7.92
C GLY A 159 -3.42 -3.30 8.36
N PHE A 160 -3.68 -3.15 9.65
CA PHE A 160 -5.05 -2.98 10.17
C PHE A 160 -5.73 -1.73 9.61
N PHE A 161 -5.06 -0.56 9.66
CA PHE A 161 -5.62 0.68 9.10
C PHE A 161 -5.78 0.61 7.59
N TYR A 162 -4.88 -0.07 6.88
CA TYR A 162 -5.00 -0.33 5.45
C TYR A 162 -6.27 -1.14 5.16
N ALA A 163 -6.49 -2.22 5.89
CA ALA A 163 -7.67 -3.05 5.77
C ALA A 163 -8.97 -2.26 6.01
N CYS A 164 -9.00 -1.43 7.05
CA CYS A 164 -10.12 -0.52 7.31
C CYS A 164 -10.37 0.43 6.13
N GLY A 165 -9.30 1.02 5.56
CA GLY A 165 -9.36 1.87 4.39
C GLY A 165 -9.87 1.15 3.14
N ALA A 166 -9.41 -0.09 2.90
CA ALA A 166 -9.83 -0.93 1.79
C ALA A 166 -11.32 -1.30 1.88
N VAL A 167 -11.77 -1.74 3.07
CA VAL A 167 -13.20 -2.01 3.32
C VAL A 167 -14.04 -0.74 3.19
N ALA A 168 -13.58 0.39 3.74
CA ALA A 168 -14.26 1.68 3.61
C ALA A 168 -14.36 2.10 2.14
N THR A 169 -13.36 1.83 1.31
CA THR A 169 -13.41 2.08 -0.14
C THR A 169 -14.59 1.35 -0.77
N ARG A 170 -14.76 0.09 -0.44
CA ARG A 170 -15.88 -0.72 -0.98
C ARG A 170 -17.24 -0.30 -0.42
N GLN A 171 -17.32 -0.02 0.88
CA GLN A 171 -18.60 0.21 1.56
C GLN A 171 -19.09 1.65 1.45
N LEU A 172 -18.19 2.62 1.51
CA LEU A 172 -18.54 4.04 1.64
C LEU A 172 -18.28 4.85 0.37
N CYS A 173 -17.31 4.44 -0.46
CA CYS A 173 -16.87 5.22 -1.61
C CYS A 173 -17.37 4.65 -2.95
N MET A 174 -18.47 3.90 -2.94
CA MET A 174 -19.16 3.50 -4.16
C MET A 174 -19.66 4.72 -4.92
N GLY A 175 -19.32 4.80 -6.20
CA GLY A 175 -19.66 5.96 -7.05
C GLY A 175 -18.66 7.12 -6.97
N GLU A 176 -17.69 7.09 -6.06
CA GLU A 176 -16.57 8.04 -6.06
C GLU A 176 -15.56 7.67 -7.15
N THR A 177 -14.86 8.68 -7.66
CA THR A 177 -13.78 8.42 -8.62
C THR A 177 -12.49 8.01 -7.90
N ALA A 178 -11.65 7.19 -8.54
CA ALA A 178 -10.33 6.89 -8.01
C ALA A 178 -9.49 8.17 -7.84
N LEU A 179 -9.70 9.16 -8.73
CA LEU A 179 -9.01 10.45 -8.68
C LEU A 179 -9.36 11.24 -7.41
N SER A 180 -10.64 11.31 -7.02
CA SER A 180 -11.06 12.04 -5.82
C SER A 180 -10.48 11.41 -4.55
N MET A 181 -10.46 10.08 -4.49
CA MET A 181 -9.89 9.34 -3.37
C MET A 181 -8.37 9.49 -3.28
N LEU A 182 -7.68 9.48 -4.42
CA LEU A 182 -6.23 9.64 -4.47
C LEU A 182 -5.82 11.09 -4.13
N ALA A 183 -6.55 12.09 -4.65
CA ALA A 183 -6.32 13.48 -4.30
C ALA A 183 -6.49 13.74 -2.80
N ALA A 184 -7.57 13.22 -2.19
CA ALA A 184 -7.80 13.34 -0.76
C ALA A 184 -6.68 12.67 0.07
N LEU A 185 -6.20 11.50 -0.35
CA LEU A 185 -5.08 10.82 0.29
C LEU A 185 -3.80 11.66 0.24
N LEU A 186 -3.44 12.17 -0.94
CA LEU A 186 -2.24 12.98 -1.13
C LEU A 186 -2.30 14.29 -0.34
N ILE A 187 -3.47 14.93 -0.27
CA ILE A 187 -3.68 16.15 0.54
C ILE A 187 -3.46 15.84 2.02
N ILE A 188 -4.05 14.76 2.55
CA ILE A 188 -3.87 14.39 3.95
C ILE A 188 -2.40 14.07 4.25
N GLN A 189 -1.74 13.32 3.38
CA GLN A 189 -0.31 12.99 3.54
C GLN A 189 0.57 14.23 3.49
N ALA A 190 0.31 15.18 2.58
CA ALA A 190 1.01 16.45 2.53
C ALA A 190 0.78 17.28 3.80
N CYS A 191 -0.46 17.37 4.30
CA CYS A 191 -0.75 18.08 5.55
C CYS A 191 0.00 17.48 6.75
N ILE A 192 0.01 16.14 6.87
CA ILE A 192 0.78 15.45 7.91
C ILE A 192 2.28 15.75 7.73
N GLY A 193 2.79 15.66 6.50
CA GLY A 193 4.19 15.96 6.18
C GLY A 193 4.57 17.39 6.57
N PHE A 194 3.76 18.38 6.21
CA PHE A 194 4.01 19.79 6.59
C PHE A 194 3.99 20.01 8.10
N MET A 195 3.04 19.41 8.81
CA MET A 195 2.99 19.49 10.28
C MET A 195 4.25 18.86 10.90
N ALA A 196 4.66 17.70 10.41
CA ALA A 196 5.83 17.01 10.92
C ALA A 196 7.14 17.77 10.61
N VAL A 197 7.35 18.24 9.39
CA VAL A 197 8.53 19.06 9.04
C VAL A 197 8.58 20.31 9.91
N THR A 198 7.46 21.02 10.06
CA THR A 198 7.39 22.21 10.91
C THR A 198 7.72 21.88 12.36
N GLY A 199 7.16 20.80 12.90
CA GLY A 199 7.47 20.35 14.26
C GLY A 199 8.96 20.02 14.43
N LEU A 200 9.55 19.24 13.51
CA LEU A 200 10.97 18.88 13.58
C LEU A 200 11.90 20.10 13.45
N LEU A 201 11.53 21.09 12.63
CA LEU A 201 12.29 22.34 12.54
C LEU A 201 12.21 23.20 13.82
N LEU A 202 11.04 23.22 14.47
CA LEU A 202 10.85 24.01 15.69
C LEU A 202 11.53 23.38 16.92
N PHE A 203 11.53 22.05 17.03
CA PHE A 203 12.10 21.33 18.17
C PHE A 203 13.57 20.96 18.00
N GLY A 204 14.13 21.06 16.80
CA GLY A 204 15.59 20.92 16.54
C GLY A 204 16.14 19.53 16.87
N PHE A 205 15.47 18.46 16.43
CA PHE A 205 15.97 17.10 16.62
C PHE A 205 17.19 16.82 15.76
N ASP A 206 18.23 16.22 16.35
CA ASP A 206 19.36 15.69 15.62
C ASP A 206 18.95 14.38 14.92
N ALA A 207 19.00 14.37 13.58
CA ALA A 207 18.66 13.21 12.80
C ALA A 207 19.94 12.38 12.53
N PRO A 208 19.90 11.06 12.77
CA PRO A 208 20.96 10.16 12.34
C PRO A 208 21.21 10.22 10.83
N LEU A 209 22.42 9.84 10.40
CA LEU A 209 22.73 9.71 8.98
C LEU A 209 22.10 8.43 8.41
N GLY A 210 21.85 8.41 7.10
CA GLY A 210 21.28 7.26 6.41
C GLY A 210 19.81 7.04 6.72
N ALA A 211 19.33 5.82 6.52
CA ALA A 211 17.93 5.45 6.66
C ALA A 211 17.36 5.62 8.09
N ASP A 212 18.19 5.50 9.13
CA ASP A 212 17.80 5.69 10.53
C ASP A 212 17.27 7.11 10.79
N GLY A 213 17.76 8.10 10.01
CA GLY A 213 17.30 9.48 10.10
C GLY A 213 15.99 9.77 9.37
N PHE A 214 15.41 8.81 8.67
CA PHE A 214 14.26 9.02 7.80
C PHE A 214 13.06 9.69 8.46
N ILE A 215 12.80 9.40 9.74
CA ILE A 215 11.68 9.99 10.51
C ILE A 215 12.09 11.31 11.18
N LEU A 216 13.31 11.38 11.73
CA LEU A 216 13.76 12.52 12.54
C LEU A 216 14.33 13.65 11.70
N ARG A 217 14.70 13.38 10.46
CA ARG A 217 15.17 14.39 9.51
C ARG A 217 14.02 15.31 9.11
N SER A 218 14.22 16.63 9.25
CA SER A 218 13.17 17.60 8.88
C SER A 218 13.11 17.79 7.35
N TRP A 219 14.17 18.36 6.76
CA TRP A 219 14.26 18.67 5.33
C TRP A 219 15.68 18.51 4.83
N SER A 220 15.88 17.81 3.72
CA SER A 220 17.17 17.71 3.03
C SER A 220 17.16 18.58 1.78
N TRP A 221 18.21 19.39 1.62
CA TRP A 221 18.40 20.24 0.45
C TRP A 221 19.21 19.56 -0.67
N GLU A 222 19.81 18.41 -0.39
CA GLU A 222 20.55 17.60 -1.37
C GLU A 222 19.61 16.80 -2.27
N MET A 223 18.73 17.52 -3.00
CA MET A 223 17.67 16.89 -3.78
C MET A 223 18.18 16.08 -4.97
N SER A 224 19.37 16.35 -5.48
CA SER A 224 19.93 15.68 -6.67
C SER A 224 20.06 14.17 -6.50
N SER A 225 20.26 13.69 -5.27
CA SER A 225 20.45 12.26 -4.97
C SER A 225 19.16 11.45 -5.02
N PHE A 226 18.00 12.06 -4.73
CA PHE A 226 16.74 11.32 -4.59
C PHE A 226 15.59 11.84 -5.44
N ILE A 227 15.66 13.03 -6.04
CA ILE A 227 14.51 13.67 -6.73
C ILE A 227 13.91 12.79 -7.83
N TRP A 228 14.73 12.12 -8.63
CA TRP A 228 14.24 11.25 -9.71
C TRP A 228 13.51 10.03 -9.19
N TRP A 229 13.92 9.49 -8.04
CA TRP A 229 13.22 8.39 -7.38
C TRP A 229 11.88 8.84 -6.81
N VAL A 230 11.81 10.08 -6.29
CA VAL A 230 10.53 10.68 -5.85
C VAL A 230 9.59 10.90 -7.04
N VAL A 231 10.10 11.35 -8.20
CA VAL A 231 9.30 11.47 -9.44
C VAL A 231 8.78 10.11 -9.86
N LEU A 232 9.63 9.09 -9.89
CA LEU A 232 9.23 7.71 -10.20
C LEU A 232 8.13 7.22 -9.27
N GLN A 233 8.30 7.43 -7.94
CA GLN A 233 7.32 7.09 -6.93
C GLN A 233 6.00 7.87 -7.11
N ALA A 234 6.06 9.17 -7.39
CA ALA A 234 4.86 9.99 -7.58
C ALA A 234 4.03 9.52 -8.78
N VAL A 235 4.67 9.25 -9.91
CA VAL A 235 4.00 8.77 -11.14
C VAL A 235 3.51 7.34 -10.94
N GLY A 236 4.37 6.43 -10.51
CA GLY A 236 4.05 5.03 -10.33
C GLY A 236 2.96 4.80 -9.26
N ALA A 237 3.05 5.51 -8.11
CA ALA A 237 2.04 5.45 -7.07
C ALA A 237 0.70 6.05 -7.52
N THR A 238 0.71 7.11 -8.34
CA THR A 238 -0.52 7.68 -8.90
C THR A 238 -1.27 6.63 -9.71
N ILE A 239 -0.58 5.89 -10.55
CA ILE A 239 -1.17 4.83 -11.38
C ILE A 239 -1.52 3.62 -10.49
N GLY A 240 -0.56 3.08 -9.74
CA GLY A 240 -0.72 1.86 -8.95
C GLY A 240 -1.80 1.99 -7.88
N VAL A 241 -1.77 3.06 -7.06
CA VAL A 241 -2.78 3.29 -6.00
C VAL A 241 -4.14 3.62 -6.61
N GLY A 242 -4.18 4.34 -7.74
CA GLY A 242 -5.42 4.55 -8.49
C GLY A 242 -6.06 3.23 -8.93
N LEU A 243 -5.27 2.27 -9.41
CA LEU A 243 -5.72 0.92 -9.77
C LEU A 243 -6.17 0.13 -8.53
N ILE A 244 -5.47 0.22 -7.40
CA ILE A 244 -5.86 -0.41 -6.12
C ILE A 244 -7.28 0.07 -5.73
N PHE A 245 -7.51 1.39 -5.73
CA PHE A 245 -8.82 1.93 -5.37
C PHE A 245 -9.91 1.46 -6.33
N LYS A 246 -9.61 1.41 -7.63
CA LYS A 246 -10.53 0.89 -8.62
C LYS A 246 -10.85 -0.57 -8.40
N ALA A 247 -9.85 -1.40 -8.10
CA ALA A 247 -10.04 -2.81 -7.80
C ALA A 247 -10.97 -3.01 -6.60
N TYR A 248 -10.74 -2.29 -5.49
CA TYR A 248 -11.59 -2.34 -4.30
C TYR A 248 -13.01 -1.79 -4.51
N GLN A 249 -13.21 -0.89 -5.49
CA GLN A 249 -14.55 -0.42 -5.82
C GLN A 249 -15.38 -1.47 -6.54
N ILE A 250 -14.78 -2.21 -7.49
CA ILE A 250 -15.52 -3.13 -8.37
C ILE A 250 -15.52 -4.58 -7.88
N GLY A 251 -14.62 -4.95 -6.96
CA GLY A 251 -14.50 -6.29 -6.39
C GLY A 251 -14.90 -6.37 -4.92
N GLU A 252 -15.11 -7.58 -4.43
CA GLU A 252 -15.24 -7.83 -3.00
C GLU A 252 -13.89 -7.63 -2.31
N ALA A 253 -13.86 -6.86 -1.19
CA ALA A 253 -12.62 -6.55 -0.49
C ALA A 253 -11.83 -7.80 -0.07
N SER A 254 -12.52 -8.84 0.40
CA SER A 254 -11.92 -10.12 0.81
C SER A 254 -11.30 -10.92 -0.35
N TYR A 255 -11.77 -10.70 -1.58
CA TYR A 255 -11.18 -11.31 -2.78
C TYR A 255 -9.98 -10.49 -3.27
N VAL A 256 -10.19 -9.18 -3.39
CA VAL A 256 -9.20 -8.24 -3.93
C VAL A 256 -7.95 -8.18 -3.06
N SER A 257 -8.11 -8.22 -1.72
CA SER A 257 -6.99 -8.19 -0.78
C SER A 257 -6.02 -9.37 -0.90
N ILE A 258 -6.50 -10.54 -1.37
CA ILE A 258 -5.61 -11.69 -1.57
C ILE A 258 -4.78 -11.50 -2.84
N CYS A 259 -5.35 -10.83 -3.87
CA CYS A 259 -4.59 -10.51 -5.08
C CYS A 259 -3.43 -9.53 -4.80
N GLU A 260 -3.49 -8.76 -3.71
CA GLU A 260 -2.38 -7.89 -3.29
C GLU A 260 -1.11 -8.66 -2.95
N TYR A 261 -1.22 -9.92 -2.51
CA TYR A 261 -0.04 -10.74 -2.25
C TYR A 261 0.87 -10.92 -3.47
N SER A 262 0.37 -10.67 -4.68
CA SER A 262 1.19 -10.71 -5.89
C SER A 262 2.37 -9.73 -5.88
N VAL A 263 2.37 -8.70 -5.01
CA VAL A 263 3.55 -7.83 -4.83
C VAL A 263 4.78 -8.61 -4.36
N PHE A 264 4.59 -9.67 -3.58
CA PHE A 264 5.70 -10.53 -3.11
C PHE A 264 6.27 -11.42 -4.21
N ILE A 265 5.61 -11.50 -5.37
CA ILE A 265 6.15 -12.08 -6.59
C ILE A 265 6.97 -11.01 -7.33
N PHE A 266 6.36 -9.85 -7.55
CA PHE A 266 6.95 -8.81 -8.38
C PHE A 266 8.07 -8.06 -7.69
N GLY A 267 7.95 -7.73 -6.40
CA GLY A 267 8.99 -7.03 -5.63
C GLY A 267 10.34 -7.76 -5.66
N PRO A 268 10.42 -9.03 -5.20
CA PRO A 268 11.64 -9.81 -5.29
C PRO A 268 12.13 -10.05 -6.72
N ALA A 269 11.21 -10.23 -7.69
CA ALA A 269 11.60 -10.38 -9.09
C ALA A 269 12.32 -9.14 -9.62
N PHE A 270 11.82 -7.95 -9.31
CA PHE A 270 12.48 -6.70 -9.69
C PHE A 270 13.78 -6.46 -8.90
N ALA A 271 13.84 -6.82 -7.61
CA ALA A 271 15.06 -6.76 -6.83
C ALA A 271 16.16 -7.66 -7.44
N TRP A 272 15.79 -8.85 -7.91
CA TRP A 272 16.70 -9.73 -8.61
C TRP A 272 17.14 -9.18 -9.97
N LEU A 273 16.19 -8.73 -10.79
CA LEU A 273 16.48 -8.26 -12.16
C LEU A 273 17.25 -6.93 -12.21
N LEU A 274 17.01 -6.02 -11.25
CA LEU A 274 17.51 -4.65 -11.32
C LEU A 274 18.62 -4.35 -10.30
N MET A 275 18.70 -5.12 -9.22
CA MET A 275 19.63 -4.90 -8.11
C MET A 275 20.53 -6.13 -7.85
N ASP A 276 20.51 -7.11 -8.75
CA ASP A 276 21.31 -8.37 -8.64
C ASP A 276 21.13 -9.10 -7.30
N GLN A 277 19.96 -8.97 -6.66
CA GLN A 277 19.64 -9.65 -5.40
C GLN A 277 19.13 -11.07 -5.70
N PRO A 278 19.87 -12.13 -5.35
CA PRO A 278 19.46 -13.49 -5.67
C PRO A 278 18.22 -13.91 -4.85
N ILE A 279 17.32 -14.64 -5.50
CA ILE A 279 16.15 -15.23 -4.83
C ILE A 279 16.58 -16.52 -4.13
N ALA A 280 16.51 -16.57 -2.82
CA ALA A 280 16.80 -17.78 -2.04
C ALA A 280 15.73 -18.87 -2.28
N ALA A 281 16.09 -20.14 -2.08
CA ALA A 281 15.17 -21.26 -2.28
C ALA A 281 13.90 -21.16 -1.43
N LEU A 282 14.03 -20.66 -0.18
CA LEU A 282 12.89 -20.45 0.72
C LEU A 282 11.95 -19.34 0.20
N GLN A 283 12.52 -18.27 -0.36
CA GLN A 283 11.74 -17.22 -1.02
C GLN A 283 10.99 -17.74 -2.25
N ALA A 284 11.65 -18.59 -3.06
CA ALA A 284 11.00 -19.21 -4.21
C ALA A 284 9.80 -20.08 -3.78
N LEU A 285 9.93 -20.86 -2.68
CA LEU A 285 8.82 -21.64 -2.12
C LEU A 285 7.69 -20.72 -1.64
N GLY A 286 8.00 -19.61 -0.99
CA GLY A 286 7.02 -18.61 -0.57
C GLY A 286 6.27 -18.01 -1.75
N ILE A 287 6.98 -17.65 -2.83
CA ILE A 287 6.38 -17.15 -4.09
C ILE A 287 5.41 -18.19 -4.67
N LEU A 288 5.76 -19.48 -4.66
CA LEU A 288 4.87 -20.56 -5.10
C LEU A 288 3.60 -20.65 -4.25
N CYS A 289 3.71 -20.54 -2.92
CA CYS A 289 2.55 -20.51 -2.02
C CYS A 289 1.63 -19.33 -2.31
N ILE A 290 2.18 -18.13 -2.52
CA ILE A 290 1.43 -16.92 -2.86
C ILE A 290 0.71 -17.08 -4.19
N THR A 291 1.43 -17.59 -5.21
CA THR A 291 0.86 -17.86 -6.54
C THR A 291 -0.29 -18.86 -6.45
N PHE A 292 -0.11 -19.93 -5.69
CA PHE A 292 -1.14 -20.94 -5.48
C PHE A 292 -2.39 -20.34 -4.79
N ALA A 293 -2.20 -19.52 -3.74
CA ALA A 293 -3.30 -18.83 -3.08
C ALA A 293 -4.10 -17.93 -4.04
N GLY A 294 -3.41 -17.18 -4.91
CA GLY A 294 -4.02 -16.33 -5.93
C GLY A 294 -4.81 -17.15 -6.96
N VAL A 295 -4.23 -18.26 -7.46
CA VAL A 295 -4.89 -19.16 -8.44
C VAL A 295 -6.12 -19.83 -7.81
N LEU A 296 -6.02 -20.29 -6.56
CA LEU A 296 -7.12 -20.94 -5.84
C LEU A 296 -8.37 -20.04 -5.76
N ILE A 297 -8.15 -18.75 -5.55
CA ILE A 297 -9.23 -17.75 -5.51
C ILE A 297 -9.76 -17.42 -6.90
N ALA A 298 -8.87 -17.23 -7.87
CA ALA A 298 -9.27 -16.90 -9.24
C ALA A 298 -10.14 -18.01 -9.87
N TYR A 299 -9.78 -19.27 -9.65
CA TYR A 299 -10.49 -20.43 -10.18
C TYR A 299 -11.97 -20.47 -9.73
N ARG A 300 -12.24 -20.18 -8.45
CA ARG A 300 -13.61 -20.21 -7.94
C ARG A 300 -14.45 -19.00 -8.33
N SER A 301 -13.83 -17.85 -8.63
CA SER A 301 -14.56 -16.66 -9.07
C SER A 301 -15.16 -16.79 -10.45
N GLY A 302 -14.64 -17.69 -11.28
CA GLY A 302 -15.17 -17.99 -12.61
C GLY A 302 -16.31 -19.02 -12.60
N SER A 303 -16.66 -19.61 -11.43
CA SER A 303 -17.69 -20.64 -11.31
C SER A 303 -18.98 -20.15 -10.61
N THR A 304 -19.10 -18.86 -10.33
CA THR A 304 -20.30 -18.16 -9.85
C THR A 304 -20.69 -17.03 -10.79
#